data_a597ce8bea1f167842b85f568bbf1d4b
#
_entry.id   a597ce8bea1f167842b85f568bbf1d4b
#
_cell.length_a   1.000
_cell.length_b   1.000
_cell.length_c   1.000
_cell.angle_alpha   90.00
_cell.angle_beta   90.00
_cell.angle_gamma   90.00
#
_symmetry.space_group_name_H-M   'P 1'
#
loop_
_entity.id
_entity.type
_entity.pdbx_description
1 polymer ?
#
loop_
_entity_poly.entity_id
_entity_poly.type
_entity_poly.pdbx_seq_one_letter_code
_entity_poly.pdbx_strand_id
1 'polypeptide(L)'
;MGFLIACTLSFFKRNAFIDRLAEVITCTFIVLAAFFSFYIFIVNIGSPSVVSLKLFTWIESGSFSADWSIYLDSVTSVMLVVITSVSALVHVYSIGYMSHDDSKPRFMGYLSLFTFAMIMLVTADNFLQLFFGWEGVGLASYLLIGFWYKKPTANAAAIKAFIVNRVGDFGLALGIFTIFIVFGSIEYENVFNSAAKFSDTQFAFIGYEIHALTLICIFLFIGAMGKSAQLFLHTWLPDAMEGPTPVSALIHAATMVTAGVFLVVRCSPLFDLAPIAMDFVVVIGASTAFFAATIGLVQNDIKRVIAYSTCSQLGYMFVAAGLGAYGVAMFHLFTHAFFKALLFLGAGSVIHAVHEEQDIRRMGGISNFIPITQVMMIIGTISLMGFPFTSGYYSKDAIIETAYLSNSNFADYAYILLTIGVVMTSFYSWRLMFLVFNGKTRMAEDCLLYTSDAADESSSV
;
A
#
# COMPACT_ATOMS: atom_id res chain seq x y z
N MET A 1 12.75 16.54 -4.95
CA MET A 1 14.17 16.83 -5.30
C MET A 1 14.93 15.57 -5.65
N GLY A 2 14.93 14.51 -4.81
CA GLY A 2 15.64 13.26 -5.11
C GLY A 2 15.31 12.66 -6.49
N PHE A 3 14.02 12.62 -6.85
CA PHE A 3 13.57 12.19 -8.19
C PHE A 3 14.22 13.01 -9.33
N LEU A 4 14.13 14.33 -9.26
CA LEU A 4 14.65 15.20 -10.32
C LEU A 4 16.16 15.03 -10.50
N ILE A 5 16.91 14.96 -9.41
CA ILE A 5 18.35 14.79 -9.44
C ILE A 5 18.72 13.40 -9.99
N ALA A 6 18.11 12.33 -9.49
CA ALA A 6 18.39 10.97 -9.94
C ALA A 6 18.03 10.75 -11.41
N CYS A 7 16.89 11.31 -11.87
CA CYS A 7 16.51 11.26 -13.29
C CYS A 7 17.49 12.07 -14.16
N THR A 8 17.91 13.24 -13.72
CA THR A 8 18.91 14.03 -14.45
C THR A 8 20.23 13.26 -14.56
N LEU A 9 20.67 12.62 -13.48
CA LEU A 9 21.87 11.78 -13.46
C LEU A 9 21.76 10.59 -14.41
N SER A 10 20.56 10.05 -14.63
CA SER A 10 20.34 8.92 -15.54
C SER A 10 20.61 9.22 -17.02
N PHE A 11 20.64 10.50 -17.42
CA PHE A 11 20.97 10.92 -18.79
C PHE A 11 22.50 11.02 -19.03
N PHE A 12 23.31 11.05 -17.99
CA PHE A 12 24.77 11.10 -18.16
C PHE A 12 25.32 9.72 -18.48
N LYS A 13 26.50 9.69 -19.10
CA LYS A 13 27.23 8.45 -19.37
C LYS A 13 27.47 7.73 -18.05
N ARG A 14 27.09 6.48 -18.01
CA ARG A 14 27.20 5.64 -16.82
C ARG A 14 28.63 5.65 -16.25
N ASN A 15 28.71 5.91 -14.94
CA ASN A 15 29.93 5.86 -14.17
C ASN A 15 29.56 5.47 -12.73
N ALA A 16 30.37 4.66 -12.06
CA ALA A 16 30.19 4.25 -10.67
C ALA A 16 29.97 5.45 -9.72
N PHE A 17 30.59 6.59 -10.01
CA PHE A 17 30.37 7.82 -9.24
C PHE A 17 28.94 8.35 -9.37
N ILE A 18 28.37 8.35 -10.59
CA ILE A 18 27.00 8.81 -10.85
C ILE A 18 25.99 7.89 -10.18
N ASP A 19 26.20 6.57 -10.27
CA ASP A 19 25.33 5.58 -9.61
C ASP A 19 25.32 5.82 -8.11
N ARG A 20 26.51 5.93 -7.50
CA ARG A 20 26.65 6.18 -6.06
C ARG A 20 26.07 7.52 -5.62
N LEU A 21 26.22 8.55 -6.44
CA LEU A 21 25.67 9.87 -6.16
C LEU A 21 24.14 9.85 -6.15
N ALA A 22 23.51 9.16 -7.10
CA ALA A 22 22.06 8.99 -7.15
C ALA A 22 21.54 8.23 -5.91
N GLU A 23 22.20 7.13 -5.52
CA GLU A 23 21.88 6.35 -4.32
C GLU A 23 21.96 7.20 -3.05
N VAL A 24 23.07 7.88 -2.83
CA VAL A 24 23.30 8.70 -1.63
C VAL A 24 22.29 9.85 -1.54
N ILE A 25 22.08 10.58 -2.65
CA ILE A 25 21.17 11.73 -2.64
C ILE A 25 19.72 11.29 -2.36
N THR A 26 19.23 10.27 -3.04
CA THR A 26 17.86 9.81 -2.86
C THR A 26 17.64 9.24 -1.46
N CYS A 27 18.55 8.42 -0.94
CA CYS A 27 18.50 7.91 0.43
C CYS A 27 18.55 9.04 1.46
N THR A 28 19.41 10.05 1.28
CA THR A 28 19.51 11.18 2.21
C THR A 28 18.20 11.96 2.27
N PHE A 29 17.59 12.30 1.12
CA PHE A 29 16.34 13.05 1.11
C PHE A 29 15.19 12.28 1.74
N ILE A 30 15.08 10.97 1.50
CA ILE A 30 13.99 10.20 2.10
C ILE A 30 14.19 9.95 3.60
N VAL A 31 15.41 9.77 4.06
CA VAL A 31 15.73 9.68 5.51
C VAL A 31 15.42 11.00 6.22
N LEU A 32 15.76 12.13 5.61
CA LEU A 32 15.37 13.44 6.14
C LEU A 32 13.85 13.60 6.18
N ALA A 33 13.14 13.17 5.13
CA ALA A 33 11.68 13.19 5.11
C ALA A 33 11.09 12.31 6.24
N ALA A 34 11.67 11.12 6.49
CA ALA A 34 11.25 10.27 7.60
C ALA A 34 11.48 10.97 8.96
N PHE A 35 12.62 11.60 9.15
CA PHE A 35 12.92 12.36 10.38
C PHE A 35 11.87 13.47 10.62
N PHE A 36 11.56 14.28 9.61
CA PHE A 36 10.52 15.30 9.73
C PHE A 36 9.13 14.73 9.96
N SER A 37 8.81 13.58 9.35
CA SER A 37 7.53 12.90 9.57
C SER A 37 7.37 12.43 11.01
N PHE A 38 8.42 11.87 11.62
CA PHE A 38 8.42 11.53 13.04
C PHE A 38 8.28 12.75 13.93
N TYR A 39 8.94 13.85 13.60
CA TYR A 39 8.80 15.10 14.34
C TYR A 39 7.35 15.61 14.33
N ILE A 40 6.71 15.65 13.13
CA ILE A 40 5.30 16.05 12.98
C ILE A 40 4.39 15.11 13.79
N PHE A 41 4.63 13.81 13.73
CA PHE A 41 3.85 12.82 14.46
C PHE A 41 3.94 13.01 15.99
N ILE A 42 5.13 13.21 16.53
CA ILE A 42 5.34 13.45 17.97
C ILE A 42 4.65 14.73 18.42
N VAL A 43 4.76 15.80 17.65
CA VAL A 43 4.10 17.08 17.95
C VAL A 43 2.57 16.91 17.91
N ASN A 44 2.04 16.19 16.92
CA ASN A 44 0.59 15.97 16.79
C ASN A 44 0.03 15.09 17.92
N ILE A 45 0.76 14.06 18.38
CA ILE A 45 0.35 13.27 19.57
C ILE A 45 0.27 14.13 20.83
N GLY A 46 1.24 15.01 21.04
CA GLY A 46 1.30 15.88 22.23
C GLY A 46 0.22 16.97 22.25
N SER A 47 -0.20 17.42 21.07
CA SER A 47 -1.23 18.47 20.91
C SER A 47 -1.96 18.25 19.56
N PRO A 48 -2.98 17.41 19.55
CA PRO A 48 -3.74 17.14 18.31
C PRO A 48 -4.31 18.45 17.75
N SER A 49 -3.89 18.80 16.57
CA SER A 49 -4.34 20.01 15.87
C SER A 49 -4.44 19.75 14.37
N VAL A 50 -5.43 20.38 13.75
CA VAL A 50 -5.54 20.40 12.29
C VAL A 50 -4.82 21.65 11.80
N VAL A 51 -3.90 21.49 10.88
CA VAL A 51 -3.16 22.58 10.24
C VAL A 51 -3.36 22.47 8.73
N SER A 52 -3.99 23.48 8.15
CA SER A 52 -4.03 23.66 6.70
C SER A 52 -3.15 24.84 6.31
N LEU A 53 -2.19 24.61 5.43
CA LEU A 53 -1.26 25.62 4.92
C LEU A 53 -1.42 25.74 3.41
N LYS A 54 -2.08 26.80 2.98
CA LYS A 54 -2.18 27.14 1.57
C LYS A 54 -0.82 27.64 1.05
N LEU A 55 -0.34 27.03 -0.03
CA LEU A 55 0.90 27.40 -0.71
C LEU A 55 0.63 28.38 -1.88
N PHE A 56 -0.30 28.01 -2.76
CA PHE A 56 -0.75 28.83 -3.88
C PHE A 56 -2.09 28.32 -4.44
N THR A 57 -2.80 29.17 -5.16
CA THR A 57 -3.99 28.74 -5.93
C THR A 57 -3.54 28.03 -7.20
N TRP A 58 -3.96 26.78 -7.34
CA TRP A 58 -3.58 25.94 -8.49
C TRP A 58 -4.51 26.15 -9.69
N ILE A 59 -5.81 26.06 -9.46
CA ILE A 59 -6.83 26.25 -10.50
C ILE A 59 -7.89 27.21 -9.98
N GLU A 60 -8.25 28.22 -10.78
CA GLU A 60 -9.34 29.12 -10.50
C GLU A 60 -10.13 29.37 -11.79
N SER A 61 -11.45 29.11 -11.76
CA SER A 61 -12.33 29.29 -12.92
C SER A 61 -13.77 29.50 -12.47
N GLY A 62 -14.25 30.73 -12.54
CA GLY A 62 -15.59 31.10 -12.09
C GLY A 62 -15.78 30.83 -10.60
N SER A 63 -16.75 29.99 -10.26
CA SER A 63 -17.01 29.56 -8.87
C SER A 63 -16.14 28.41 -8.41
N PHE A 64 -15.37 27.78 -9.30
CA PHE A 64 -14.47 26.68 -8.96
C PHE A 64 -13.09 27.20 -8.57
N SER A 65 -12.63 26.83 -7.39
CA SER A 65 -11.27 27.10 -6.92
C SER A 65 -10.67 25.83 -6.31
N ALA A 66 -9.42 25.56 -6.64
CA ALA A 66 -8.63 24.50 -6.06
C ALA A 66 -7.25 25.05 -5.68
N ASP A 67 -6.94 24.99 -4.42
CA ASP A 67 -5.67 25.42 -3.88
C ASP A 67 -4.69 24.25 -3.79
N TRP A 68 -3.42 24.55 -3.87
CA TRP A 68 -2.36 23.61 -3.50
C TRP A 68 -1.98 23.90 -2.06
N SER A 69 -2.30 22.96 -1.18
CA SER A 69 -2.19 23.16 0.27
C SER A 69 -1.53 21.94 0.93
N ILE A 70 -1.10 22.10 2.16
CA ILE A 70 -0.62 21.01 3.01
C ILE A 70 -1.59 20.88 4.18
N TYR A 71 -2.26 19.73 4.27
CA TYR A 71 -3.19 19.40 5.35
C TYR A 71 -2.56 18.40 6.30
N LEU A 72 -2.44 18.77 7.56
CA LEU A 72 -1.82 17.96 8.62
C LEU A 72 -2.82 17.77 9.75
N ASP A 73 -3.17 16.52 9.99
CA ASP A 73 -3.95 16.04 11.14
C ASP A 73 -3.39 14.72 11.65
N SER A 74 -4.07 14.07 12.58
CA SER A 74 -3.63 12.78 13.13
C SER A 74 -3.53 11.69 12.09
N VAL A 75 -4.48 11.61 11.15
CA VAL A 75 -4.47 10.60 10.07
C VAL A 75 -3.30 10.81 9.11
N THR A 76 -3.10 12.06 8.67
CA THR A 76 -1.95 12.42 7.83
C THR A 76 -0.62 12.15 8.53
N SER A 77 -0.51 12.49 9.83
CA SER A 77 0.73 12.28 10.61
C SER A 77 1.12 10.81 10.66
N VAL A 78 0.16 9.91 10.93
CA VAL A 78 0.38 8.45 10.91
C VAL A 78 0.83 7.98 9.53
N MET A 79 0.14 8.42 8.47
CA MET A 79 0.47 8.03 7.10
C MET A 79 1.86 8.52 6.67
N LEU A 80 2.25 9.74 7.04
CA LEU A 80 3.57 10.27 6.75
C LEU A 80 4.67 9.41 7.36
N VAL A 81 4.53 9.01 8.63
CA VAL A 81 5.50 8.12 9.30
C VAL A 81 5.58 6.78 8.58
N VAL A 82 4.45 6.15 8.26
CA VAL A 82 4.40 4.86 7.57
C VAL A 82 5.08 4.93 6.19
N ILE A 83 4.68 5.92 5.38
CA ILE A 83 5.19 6.07 4.01
C ILE A 83 6.69 6.33 3.99
N THR A 84 7.15 7.30 4.78
CA THR A 84 8.55 7.74 4.71
C THR A 84 9.50 6.74 5.35
N SER A 85 9.10 6.08 6.46
CA SER A 85 9.92 5.05 7.12
C SER A 85 10.12 3.83 6.22
N VAL A 86 9.03 3.29 5.67
CA VAL A 86 9.13 2.12 4.78
C VAL A 86 9.88 2.49 3.51
N SER A 87 9.62 3.68 2.93
CA SER A 87 10.34 4.13 1.75
C SER A 87 11.84 4.32 2.02
N ALA A 88 12.23 4.85 3.19
CA ALA A 88 13.64 4.97 3.57
C ALA A 88 14.33 3.62 3.65
N LEU A 89 13.70 2.64 4.31
CA LEU A 89 14.21 1.27 4.38
C LEU A 89 14.35 0.62 3.00
N VAL A 90 13.33 0.81 2.14
CA VAL A 90 13.35 0.29 0.76
C VAL A 90 14.45 0.93 -0.08
N HIS A 91 14.67 2.27 0.03
CA HIS A 91 15.77 2.93 -0.68
C HIS A 91 17.14 2.39 -0.25
N VAL A 92 17.38 2.24 1.05
CA VAL A 92 18.65 1.70 1.57
C VAL A 92 18.82 0.24 1.12
N TYR A 93 17.81 -0.60 1.25
CA TYR A 93 17.85 -1.99 0.78
C TYR A 93 18.13 -2.09 -0.72
N SER A 94 17.58 -1.16 -1.51
CA SER A 94 17.76 -1.14 -2.97
C SER A 94 19.19 -0.92 -3.42
N ILE A 95 20.06 -0.33 -2.60
CA ILE A 95 21.48 -0.15 -2.92
C ILE A 95 22.14 -1.52 -3.14
N GLY A 96 21.90 -2.46 -2.21
CA GLY A 96 22.41 -3.84 -2.32
C GLY A 96 21.66 -4.64 -3.40
N TYR A 97 20.31 -4.63 -3.35
CA TYR A 97 19.48 -5.42 -4.27
C TYR A 97 19.72 -5.10 -5.75
N MET A 98 19.92 -3.81 -6.11
CA MET A 98 20.17 -3.36 -7.48
C MET A 98 21.65 -3.25 -7.83
N SER A 99 22.55 -3.79 -7.01
CA SER A 99 24.02 -3.63 -7.19
C SER A 99 24.51 -4.06 -8.57
N HIS A 100 23.89 -5.05 -9.17
CA HIS A 100 24.24 -5.59 -10.50
C HIS A 100 23.42 -5.00 -11.65
N ASP A 101 22.40 -4.15 -11.39
CA ASP A 101 21.56 -3.57 -12.43
C ASP A 101 22.21 -2.33 -13.07
N ASP A 102 22.02 -2.21 -14.38
CA ASP A 102 22.60 -1.13 -15.17
C ASP A 102 21.85 0.22 -15.03
N SER A 103 20.66 0.24 -14.45
CA SER A 103 19.77 1.40 -14.43
C SER A 103 19.48 1.92 -13.02
N LYS A 104 20.47 1.86 -12.10
CA LYS A 104 20.32 2.28 -10.70
C LYS A 104 19.77 3.70 -10.52
N PRO A 105 20.30 4.75 -11.19
CA PRO A 105 19.78 6.10 -11.01
C PRO A 105 18.30 6.24 -11.39
N ARG A 106 17.88 5.56 -12.48
CA ARG A 106 16.48 5.53 -12.91
C ARG A 106 15.59 4.84 -11.86
N PHE A 107 16.06 3.72 -11.31
CA PHE A 107 15.34 2.99 -10.26
C PHE A 107 15.13 3.84 -9.01
N MET A 108 16.20 4.43 -8.49
CA MET A 108 16.17 5.29 -7.31
C MET A 108 15.30 6.54 -7.54
N GLY A 109 15.34 7.09 -8.76
CA GLY A 109 14.46 8.17 -9.17
C GLY A 109 12.99 7.78 -9.12
N TYR A 110 12.61 6.63 -9.68
CA TYR A 110 11.23 6.17 -9.68
C TYR A 110 10.69 5.86 -8.27
N LEU A 111 11.51 5.29 -7.38
CA LEU A 111 11.15 5.11 -5.97
C LEU A 111 10.87 6.46 -5.29
N SER A 112 11.72 7.46 -5.55
CA SER A 112 11.54 8.82 -5.02
C SER A 112 10.30 9.51 -5.59
N LEU A 113 9.98 9.33 -6.88
CA LEU A 113 8.75 9.84 -7.51
C LEU A 113 7.52 9.22 -6.87
N PHE A 114 7.54 7.91 -6.68
CA PHE A 114 6.43 7.18 -6.07
C PHE A 114 6.14 7.69 -4.64
N THR A 115 7.19 7.85 -3.84
CA THR A 115 7.07 8.37 -2.48
C THR A 115 6.57 9.82 -2.46
N PHE A 116 7.06 10.66 -3.37
CA PHE A 116 6.57 12.04 -3.53
C PHE A 116 5.07 12.07 -3.84
N ALA A 117 4.62 11.28 -4.82
CA ALA A 117 3.21 11.23 -5.19
C ALA A 117 2.33 10.77 -4.03
N MET A 118 2.79 9.78 -3.22
CA MET A 118 2.07 9.32 -2.07
C MET A 118 2.00 10.36 -0.95
N ILE A 119 3.08 11.13 -0.73
CA ILE A 119 3.06 12.24 0.23
C ILE A 119 2.06 13.31 -0.22
N MET A 120 2.04 13.67 -1.52
CA MET A 120 1.08 14.64 -2.07
C MET A 120 -0.37 14.18 -1.88
N LEU A 121 -0.62 12.87 -2.00
CA LEU A 121 -1.94 12.29 -1.79
C LEU A 121 -2.40 12.46 -0.34
N VAL A 122 -1.56 12.08 0.64
CA VAL A 122 -1.98 12.06 2.05
C VAL A 122 -1.99 13.44 2.69
N THR A 123 -1.23 14.39 2.16
CA THR A 123 -1.20 15.80 2.62
C THR A 123 -2.16 16.71 1.85
N ALA A 124 -2.99 16.16 0.96
CA ALA A 124 -3.99 16.94 0.23
C ALA A 124 -5.02 17.57 1.18
N ASP A 125 -5.45 18.79 0.87
CA ASP A 125 -6.49 19.54 1.58
C ASP A 125 -7.82 19.55 0.82
N ASN A 126 -7.81 19.06 -0.40
CA ASN A 126 -8.97 18.97 -1.26
C ASN A 126 -8.94 17.72 -2.14
N PHE A 127 -10.10 17.38 -2.66
CA PHE A 127 -10.26 16.16 -3.48
C PHE A 127 -9.51 16.22 -4.80
N LEU A 128 -9.26 17.39 -5.39
CA LEU A 128 -8.51 17.49 -6.65
C LEU A 128 -7.02 17.28 -6.44
N GLN A 129 -6.43 17.83 -5.39
CA GLN A 129 -5.04 17.58 -5.02
C GLN A 129 -4.83 16.12 -4.61
N LEU A 130 -5.80 15.52 -3.88
CA LEU A 130 -5.79 14.09 -3.59
C LEU A 130 -5.77 13.29 -4.89
N PHE A 131 -6.61 13.63 -5.88
CA PHE A 131 -6.65 12.96 -7.18
C PHE A 131 -5.34 13.09 -7.95
N PHE A 132 -4.66 14.24 -7.88
CA PHE A 132 -3.32 14.40 -8.45
C PHE A 132 -2.32 13.41 -7.86
N GLY A 133 -2.27 13.29 -6.53
CA GLY A 133 -1.40 12.30 -5.87
C GLY A 133 -1.81 10.86 -6.22
N TRP A 134 -3.11 10.60 -6.33
CA TRP A 134 -3.70 9.30 -6.68
C TRP A 134 -3.28 8.82 -8.07
N GLU A 135 -3.32 9.71 -9.04
CA GLU A 135 -2.84 9.46 -10.39
C GLU A 135 -1.31 9.35 -10.44
N GLY A 136 -0.63 10.17 -9.65
CA GLY A 136 0.82 10.16 -9.54
C GLY A 136 1.37 8.82 -9.03
N VAL A 137 0.76 8.23 -8.00
CA VAL A 137 1.15 6.89 -7.54
C VAL A 137 0.81 5.81 -8.56
N GLY A 138 -0.29 5.98 -9.32
CA GLY A 138 -0.64 5.10 -10.45
C GLY A 138 0.42 5.11 -11.53
N LEU A 139 0.86 6.28 -11.97
CA LEU A 139 1.92 6.44 -12.96
C LEU A 139 3.27 5.90 -12.47
N ALA A 140 3.66 6.24 -11.24
CA ALA A 140 4.92 5.78 -10.66
C ALA A 140 4.94 4.25 -10.51
N SER A 141 3.81 3.63 -10.11
CA SER A 141 3.69 2.17 -10.04
C SER A 141 3.83 1.51 -11.42
N TYR A 142 3.23 2.08 -12.45
CA TYR A 142 3.38 1.62 -13.84
C TYR A 142 4.86 1.60 -14.26
N LEU A 143 5.60 2.69 -13.99
CA LEU A 143 7.04 2.79 -14.31
C LEU A 143 7.88 1.79 -13.51
N LEU A 144 7.51 1.51 -12.27
CA LEU A 144 8.23 0.60 -11.39
C LEU A 144 7.92 -0.87 -11.66
N ILE A 145 6.66 -1.24 -11.94
CA ILE A 145 6.29 -2.61 -12.32
C ILE A 145 6.93 -2.96 -13.67
N GLY A 146 6.87 -2.04 -14.64
CA GLY A 146 7.49 -2.15 -15.94
C GLY A 146 8.97 -1.76 -15.99
N PHE A 147 9.67 -1.73 -14.84
CA PHE A 147 11.06 -1.26 -14.77
C PHE A 147 11.98 -2.03 -15.74
N TRP A 148 11.83 -3.34 -15.80
CA TRP A 148 12.51 -4.18 -16.78
C TRP A 148 11.71 -4.24 -18.10
N TYR A 149 11.54 -3.09 -18.75
CA TYR A 149 10.71 -2.93 -19.95
C TYR A 149 11.10 -3.81 -21.15
N LYS A 150 12.27 -4.44 -21.11
CA LYS A 150 12.68 -5.45 -22.10
C LYS A 150 12.00 -6.81 -21.89
N LYS A 151 11.41 -7.05 -20.69
CA LYS A 151 10.65 -8.28 -20.40
C LYS A 151 9.19 -8.07 -20.82
N PRO A 152 8.66 -8.86 -21.78
CA PRO A 152 7.26 -8.72 -22.21
C PRO A 152 6.25 -8.93 -21.07
N THR A 153 6.55 -9.84 -20.13
CA THR A 153 5.71 -10.10 -18.95
C THR A 153 5.60 -8.89 -18.04
N ALA A 154 6.70 -8.19 -17.77
CA ALA A 154 6.69 -6.98 -16.97
C ALA A 154 5.89 -5.84 -17.64
N ASN A 155 5.99 -5.69 -18.97
CA ASN A 155 5.20 -4.71 -19.71
C ASN A 155 3.71 -5.03 -19.65
N ALA A 156 3.32 -6.29 -19.86
CA ALA A 156 1.93 -6.72 -19.77
C ALA A 156 1.37 -6.49 -18.34
N ALA A 157 2.15 -6.82 -17.31
CA ALA A 157 1.78 -6.59 -15.93
C ALA A 157 1.60 -5.10 -15.60
N ALA A 158 2.51 -4.24 -16.07
CA ALA A 158 2.43 -2.79 -15.89
C ALA A 158 1.20 -2.20 -16.57
N ILE A 159 0.93 -2.59 -17.83
CA ILE A 159 -0.27 -2.15 -18.58
C ILE A 159 -1.54 -2.62 -17.86
N LYS A 160 -1.61 -3.89 -17.43
CA LYS A 160 -2.74 -4.43 -16.70
C LYS A 160 -2.98 -3.65 -15.39
N ALA A 161 -1.93 -3.42 -14.60
CA ALA A 161 -2.02 -2.64 -13.37
C ALA A 161 -2.55 -1.23 -13.63
N PHE A 162 -2.06 -0.57 -14.68
CA PHE A 162 -2.50 0.78 -15.04
C PHE A 162 -3.98 0.79 -15.47
N ILE A 163 -4.41 -0.11 -16.36
CA ILE A 163 -5.78 -0.14 -16.87
C ILE A 163 -6.79 -0.49 -15.78
N VAL A 164 -6.52 -1.51 -14.96
CA VAL A 164 -7.43 -1.93 -13.89
C VAL A 164 -7.58 -0.81 -12.84
N ASN A 165 -6.48 -0.14 -12.48
CA ASN A 165 -6.56 1.00 -11.59
C ASN A 165 -7.34 2.16 -12.19
N ARG A 166 -7.23 2.39 -13.51
CA ARG A 166 -7.96 3.46 -14.20
C ARG A 166 -9.48 3.30 -14.12
N VAL A 167 -9.99 2.06 -14.07
CA VAL A 167 -11.41 1.80 -13.81
C VAL A 167 -11.83 2.31 -12.43
N GLY A 168 -11.01 2.06 -11.39
CA GLY A 168 -11.23 2.62 -10.07
C GLY A 168 -11.12 4.15 -10.05
N ASP A 169 -10.10 4.71 -10.71
CA ASP A 169 -9.83 6.14 -10.77
C ASP A 169 -10.98 6.90 -11.43
N PHE A 170 -11.66 6.29 -12.42
CA PHE A 170 -12.88 6.83 -13.02
C PHE A 170 -14.02 6.93 -11.98
N GLY A 171 -14.19 5.90 -11.14
CA GLY A 171 -15.14 5.96 -10.02
C GLY A 171 -14.82 7.12 -9.06
N LEU A 172 -13.56 7.27 -8.66
CA LEU A 172 -13.12 8.38 -7.81
C LEU A 172 -13.42 9.74 -8.44
N ALA A 173 -13.15 9.91 -9.74
CA ALA A 173 -13.45 11.14 -10.47
C ALA A 173 -14.96 11.46 -10.46
N LEU A 174 -15.81 10.46 -10.68
CA LEU A 174 -17.28 10.64 -10.58
C LEU A 174 -17.69 11.06 -9.17
N GLY A 175 -17.08 10.48 -8.14
CA GLY A 175 -17.29 10.88 -6.74
C GLY A 175 -16.93 12.35 -6.52
N ILE A 176 -15.77 12.81 -7.00
CA ILE A 176 -15.33 14.22 -6.89
C ILE A 176 -16.30 15.16 -7.64
N PHE A 177 -16.73 14.79 -8.84
CA PHE A 177 -17.71 15.60 -9.59
C PHE A 177 -19.05 15.69 -8.84
N THR A 178 -19.52 14.58 -8.28
CA THR A 178 -20.77 14.56 -7.49
C THR A 178 -20.62 15.40 -6.22
N ILE A 179 -19.46 15.35 -5.53
CA ILE A 179 -19.15 16.23 -4.40
C ILE A 179 -19.28 17.70 -4.82
N PHE A 180 -18.64 18.11 -5.91
CA PHE A 180 -18.70 19.49 -6.36
C PHE A 180 -20.12 19.93 -6.73
N ILE A 181 -20.91 19.06 -7.37
CA ILE A 181 -22.32 19.39 -7.74
C ILE A 181 -23.18 19.54 -6.49
N VAL A 182 -23.01 18.70 -5.47
CA VAL A 182 -23.84 18.71 -4.26
C VAL A 182 -23.40 19.81 -3.29
N PHE A 183 -22.11 19.98 -3.05
CA PHE A 183 -21.57 20.87 -2.03
C PHE A 183 -21.13 22.25 -2.57
N GLY A 184 -20.92 22.39 -3.88
CA GLY A 184 -20.36 23.60 -4.51
C GLY A 184 -18.89 23.83 -4.20
N SER A 185 -18.22 22.91 -3.51
CA SER A 185 -16.80 22.96 -3.11
C SER A 185 -16.18 21.57 -3.17
N ILE A 186 -14.85 21.53 -3.31
CA ILE A 186 -14.04 20.29 -3.23
C ILE A 186 -13.08 20.30 -2.04
N GLU A 187 -13.09 21.34 -1.22
CA GLU A 187 -12.25 21.47 -0.04
C GLU A 187 -12.77 20.60 1.12
N TYR A 188 -11.91 19.89 1.81
CA TYR A 188 -12.32 18.99 2.89
C TYR A 188 -13.09 19.70 3.98
N GLU A 189 -12.61 20.86 4.44
CA GLU A 189 -13.25 21.62 5.50
C GLU A 189 -14.70 21.99 5.15
N ASN A 190 -14.91 22.52 3.94
CA ASN A 190 -16.24 22.92 3.47
C ASN A 190 -17.18 21.73 3.30
N VAL A 191 -16.69 20.64 2.72
CA VAL A 191 -17.48 19.43 2.44
C VAL A 191 -17.85 18.73 3.74
N PHE A 192 -16.90 18.48 4.63
CA PHE A 192 -17.12 17.72 5.86
C PHE A 192 -17.97 18.50 6.87
N ASN A 193 -17.74 19.79 7.04
CA ASN A 193 -18.56 20.64 7.94
C ASN A 193 -20.00 20.81 7.46
N SER A 194 -20.25 20.69 6.16
CA SER A 194 -21.60 20.82 5.60
C SER A 194 -22.29 19.47 5.34
N ALA A 195 -21.62 18.35 5.52
CA ALA A 195 -22.13 17.01 5.19
C ALA A 195 -23.50 16.72 5.83
N ALA A 196 -23.68 17.04 7.10
CA ALA A 196 -24.93 16.83 7.82
C ALA A 196 -26.15 17.60 7.22
N LYS A 197 -25.89 18.74 6.52
CA LYS A 197 -26.97 19.51 5.88
C LYS A 197 -27.54 18.82 4.64
N PHE A 198 -26.77 17.91 4.06
CA PHE A 198 -27.12 17.17 2.85
C PHE A 198 -27.51 15.71 3.14
N SER A 199 -27.72 15.34 4.41
CA SER A 199 -28.07 13.97 4.84
C SER A 199 -29.34 13.42 4.19
N ASP A 200 -30.29 14.27 3.79
CA ASP A 200 -31.57 13.85 3.18
C ASP A 200 -31.65 14.22 1.68
N THR A 201 -30.54 14.70 1.11
CA THR A 201 -30.52 15.16 -0.28
C THR A 201 -30.58 13.98 -1.24
N GLN A 202 -31.51 14.03 -2.18
CA GLN A 202 -31.63 13.09 -3.29
C GLN A 202 -30.91 13.65 -4.52
N PHE A 203 -30.25 12.79 -5.26
CA PHE A 203 -29.56 13.10 -6.50
C PHE A 203 -30.08 12.23 -7.64
N ALA A 204 -30.51 12.87 -8.72
CA ALA A 204 -30.99 12.16 -9.91
C ALA A 204 -29.80 11.58 -10.69
N PHE A 205 -29.65 10.27 -10.67
CA PHE A 205 -28.60 9.56 -11.39
C PHE A 205 -29.19 8.45 -12.27
N ILE A 206 -28.94 8.53 -13.57
CA ILE A 206 -29.44 7.58 -14.59
C ILE A 206 -30.98 7.33 -14.48
N GLY A 207 -31.75 8.38 -14.17
CA GLY A 207 -33.21 8.30 -14.08
C GLY A 207 -33.74 7.77 -12.74
N TYR A 208 -32.91 7.53 -11.75
CA TYR A 208 -33.30 7.17 -10.39
C TYR A 208 -32.91 8.27 -9.41
N GLU A 209 -33.77 8.49 -8.40
CA GLU A 209 -33.43 9.32 -7.26
C GLU A 209 -32.64 8.48 -6.23
N ILE A 210 -31.41 8.83 -5.98
CA ILE A 210 -30.50 8.12 -5.07
C ILE A 210 -30.05 9.11 -4.00
N HIS A 211 -29.91 8.64 -2.77
CA HIS A 211 -29.34 9.41 -1.68
C HIS A 211 -27.93 9.91 -2.05
N ALA A 212 -27.73 11.24 -2.06
CA ALA A 212 -26.54 11.87 -2.62
C ALA A 212 -25.24 11.41 -1.95
N LEU A 213 -25.23 11.36 -0.61
CA LEU A 213 -24.03 10.94 0.14
C LEU A 213 -23.71 9.46 -0.10
N THR A 214 -24.74 8.59 -0.22
CA THR A 214 -24.54 7.18 -0.57
C THR A 214 -23.89 7.04 -1.94
N LEU A 215 -24.34 7.79 -2.95
CA LEU A 215 -23.77 7.77 -4.28
C LEU A 215 -22.30 8.24 -4.28
N ILE A 216 -22.00 9.34 -3.59
CA ILE A 216 -20.65 9.87 -3.41
C ILE A 216 -19.75 8.81 -2.77
N CYS A 217 -20.15 8.22 -1.65
CA CYS A 217 -19.36 7.25 -0.92
C CYS A 217 -19.12 5.97 -1.72
N ILE A 218 -20.10 5.49 -2.49
CA ILE A 218 -19.92 4.33 -3.39
C ILE A 218 -18.90 4.67 -4.48
N PHE A 219 -18.95 5.83 -5.11
CA PHE A 219 -18.00 6.23 -6.12
C PHE A 219 -16.58 6.39 -5.55
N LEU A 220 -16.42 7.01 -4.39
CA LEU A 220 -15.14 7.09 -3.69
C LEU A 220 -14.60 5.70 -3.37
N PHE A 221 -15.48 4.78 -2.93
CA PHE A 221 -15.07 3.41 -2.60
C PHE A 221 -14.70 2.60 -3.84
N ILE A 222 -15.32 2.80 -5.01
CA ILE A 222 -14.89 2.19 -6.28
C ILE A 222 -13.44 2.62 -6.59
N GLY A 223 -13.09 3.89 -6.36
CA GLY A 223 -11.71 4.35 -6.43
C GLY A 223 -10.80 3.60 -5.46
N ALA A 224 -11.23 3.48 -4.20
CA ALA A 224 -10.49 2.74 -3.17
C ALA A 224 -10.30 1.26 -3.53
N MET A 225 -11.31 0.60 -4.10
CA MET A 225 -11.25 -0.79 -4.57
C MET A 225 -10.15 -1.00 -5.61
N GLY A 226 -9.95 -0.05 -6.53
CA GLY A 226 -8.91 -0.11 -7.55
C GLY A 226 -7.52 -0.15 -6.92
N LYS A 227 -7.14 0.89 -6.17
CA LYS A 227 -5.80 0.98 -5.56
C LYS A 227 -5.54 -0.08 -4.50
N SER A 228 -6.56 -0.43 -3.71
CA SER A 228 -6.44 -1.44 -2.65
C SER A 228 -6.77 -2.86 -3.10
N ALA A 229 -6.87 -3.08 -4.39
CA ALA A 229 -7.07 -4.41 -4.99
C ALA A 229 -8.18 -5.22 -4.33
N GLN A 230 -9.35 -4.62 -4.14
CA GLN A 230 -10.50 -5.32 -3.61
C GLN A 230 -11.17 -6.17 -4.69
N LEU A 231 -12.07 -7.05 -4.29
CA LEU A 231 -12.78 -7.99 -5.18
C LEU A 231 -13.26 -7.27 -6.44
N PHE A 232 -13.18 -7.94 -7.60
CA PHE A 232 -13.35 -7.45 -8.97
C PHE A 232 -12.15 -6.65 -9.52
N LEU A 233 -11.50 -5.77 -8.75
CA LEU A 233 -10.36 -4.95 -9.18
C LEU A 233 -9.00 -5.44 -8.62
N HIS A 234 -8.92 -6.67 -8.10
CA HIS A 234 -7.71 -7.23 -7.46
C HIS A 234 -6.69 -7.83 -8.43
N THR A 235 -7.07 -8.09 -9.67
CA THR A 235 -6.31 -8.94 -10.61
C THR A 235 -4.95 -8.39 -11.01
N TRP A 236 -4.70 -7.10 -10.82
CA TRP A 236 -3.41 -6.46 -11.13
C TRP A 236 -2.35 -6.72 -10.06
N LEU A 237 -2.78 -6.92 -8.80
CA LEU A 237 -1.89 -6.96 -7.64
C LEU A 237 -0.87 -8.12 -7.71
N PRO A 238 -1.27 -9.39 -7.97
CA PRO A 238 -0.31 -10.49 -8.09
C PRO A 238 0.58 -10.40 -9.32
N ASP A 239 0.13 -9.77 -10.41
CA ASP A 239 0.95 -9.59 -11.61
C ASP A 239 1.97 -8.46 -11.45
N ALA A 240 1.73 -7.51 -10.54
CA ALA A 240 2.71 -6.49 -10.15
C ALA A 240 4.00 -7.10 -9.58
N MET A 241 4.02 -8.39 -9.24
CA MET A 241 5.21 -9.12 -8.79
C MET A 241 6.28 -9.30 -9.87
N GLU A 242 6.03 -8.96 -11.13
CA GLU A 242 7.02 -8.92 -12.21
C GLU A 242 8.06 -7.80 -12.04
N GLY A 243 7.75 -6.77 -11.24
CA GLY A 243 8.71 -5.72 -10.88
C GLY A 243 9.78 -6.19 -9.86
N PRO A 244 10.85 -5.40 -9.68
CA PRO A 244 11.87 -5.65 -8.66
C PRO A 244 11.27 -5.78 -7.25
N THR A 245 11.80 -6.66 -6.42
CA THR A 245 11.22 -6.95 -5.09
C THR A 245 11.13 -5.73 -4.16
N PRO A 246 12.09 -4.78 -4.14
CA PRO A 246 11.92 -3.54 -3.37
C PRO A 246 10.68 -2.73 -3.78
N VAL A 247 10.31 -2.76 -5.06
CA VAL A 247 9.08 -2.15 -5.56
C VAL A 247 7.85 -2.83 -4.97
N SER A 248 7.86 -4.18 -4.96
CA SER A 248 6.78 -4.96 -4.34
C SER A 248 6.63 -4.60 -2.86
N ALA A 249 7.74 -4.49 -2.11
CA ALA A 249 7.72 -4.05 -0.73
C ALA A 249 7.08 -2.66 -0.56
N LEU A 250 7.47 -1.69 -1.39
CA LEU A 250 6.95 -0.32 -1.31
C LEU A 250 5.46 -0.23 -1.66
N ILE A 251 5.04 -0.82 -2.79
CA ILE A 251 3.65 -0.80 -3.26
C ILE A 251 2.70 -1.47 -2.25
N HIS A 252 3.10 -2.63 -1.71
CA HIS A 252 2.20 -3.50 -0.94
C HIS A 252 2.22 -3.25 0.57
N ALA A 253 3.29 -2.61 1.10
CA ALA A 253 3.38 -2.38 2.53
C ALA A 253 2.72 -1.06 2.96
N ALA A 254 3.15 0.08 2.39
CA ALA A 254 2.92 1.38 3.01
C ALA A 254 2.31 2.44 2.09
N THR A 255 2.12 2.14 0.77
CA THR A 255 1.84 3.21 -0.18
C THR A 255 0.58 2.96 -1.01
N MET A 256 0.70 2.56 -2.27
CA MET A 256 -0.41 2.52 -3.21
C MET A 256 -1.64 1.77 -2.70
N VAL A 257 -1.45 0.58 -2.14
CA VAL A 257 -2.57 -0.26 -1.69
C VAL A 257 -3.22 0.25 -0.40
N THR A 258 -2.53 1.08 0.38
CA THR A 258 -3.07 1.71 1.59
C THR A 258 -3.84 2.99 1.29
N ALA A 259 -3.68 3.56 0.09
CA ALA A 259 -4.35 4.80 -0.33
C ALA A 259 -5.88 4.68 -0.30
N GLY A 260 -6.44 3.51 -0.66
CA GLY A 260 -7.89 3.31 -0.60
C GLY A 260 -8.43 3.27 0.83
N VAL A 261 -7.71 2.61 1.76
CA VAL A 261 -8.08 2.63 3.18
C VAL A 261 -8.00 4.05 3.73
N PHE A 262 -6.91 4.76 3.43
CA PHE A 262 -6.75 6.17 3.78
C PHE A 262 -7.92 7.02 3.26
N LEU A 263 -8.33 6.84 2.01
CA LEU A 263 -9.45 7.58 1.41
C LEU A 263 -10.75 7.39 2.19
N VAL A 264 -11.10 6.15 2.55
CA VAL A 264 -12.33 5.87 3.32
C VAL A 264 -12.23 6.47 4.72
N VAL A 265 -11.09 6.34 5.39
CA VAL A 265 -10.87 6.96 6.71
C VAL A 265 -10.89 8.49 6.63
N ARG A 266 -10.28 9.09 5.61
CA ARG A 266 -10.30 10.55 5.38
C ARG A 266 -11.73 11.07 5.17
N CYS A 267 -12.55 10.32 4.46
CA CYS A 267 -13.92 10.66 4.16
C CYS A 267 -14.94 10.13 5.20
N SER A 268 -14.47 9.72 6.40
CA SER A 268 -15.35 9.21 7.45
C SER A 268 -16.58 10.11 7.72
N PRO A 269 -16.51 11.46 7.72
CA PRO A 269 -17.70 12.29 7.93
C PRO A 269 -18.80 12.14 6.87
N LEU A 270 -18.44 11.67 5.67
CA LEU A 270 -19.40 11.35 4.61
C LEU A 270 -19.92 9.92 4.76
N PHE A 271 -19.04 8.96 5.06
CA PHE A 271 -19.40 7.55 5.20
C PHE A 271 -20.34 7.31 6.38
N ASP A 272 -20.13 7.99 7.52
CA ASP A 272 -20.99 7.88 8.71
C ASP A 272 -22.45 8.28 8.42
N LEU A 273 -22.67 9.13 7.42
CA LEU A 273 -24.01 9.56 6.96
C LEU A 273 -24.57 8.71 5.80
N ALA A 274 -23.85 7.65 5.39
CA ALA A 274 -24.21 6.80 4.27
C ALA A 274 -24.19 5.30 4.64
N PRO A 275 -25.12 4.80 5.49
CA PRO A 275 -25.09 3.43 6.01
C PRO A 275 -25.04 2.35 4.93
N ILE A 276 -25.75 2.54 3.81
CA ILE A 276 -25.74 1.59 2.69
C ILE A 276 -24.33 1.48 2.06
N ALA A 277 -23.62 2.59 1.97
CA ALA A 277 -22.26 2.57 1.47
C ALA A 277 -21.31 1.89 2.47
N MET A 278 -21.48 2.10 3.77
CA MET A 278 -20.72 1.39 4.80
C MET A 278 -20.96 -0.13 4.74
N ASP A 279 -22.22 -0.57 4.64
CA ASP A 279 -22.56 -1.97 4.46
C ASP A 279 -21.88 -2.56 3.21
N PHE A 280 -21.84 -1.81 2.10
CA PHE A 280 -21.15 -2.23 0.89
C PHE A 280 -19.63 -2.37 1.11
N VAL A 281 -18.99 -1.45 1.84
CA VAL A 281 -17.57 -1.54 2.22
C VAL A 281 -17.30 -2.79 3.04
N VAL A 282 -18.15 -3.12 4.02
CA VAL A 282 -18.04 -4.32 4.87
C VAL A 282 -18.11 -5.59 4.02
N VAL A 283 -19.13 -5.70 3.16
CA VAL A 283 -19.35 -6.89 2.32
C VAL A 283 -18.17 -7.12 1.37
N ILE A 284 -17.74 -6.08 0.67
CA ILE A 284 -16.59 -6.19 -0.26
C ILE A 284 -15.30 -6.48 0.48
N GLY A 285 -15.06 -5.83 1.62
CA GLY A 285 -13.87 -6.06 2.44
C GLY A 285 -13.79 -7.50 2.96
N ALA A 286 -14.86 -8.00 3.57
CA ALA A 286 -14.92 -9.36 4.11
C ALA A 286 -14.79 -10.43 3.00
N SER A 287 -15.51 -10.24 1.88
CA SER A 287 -15.42 -11.11 0.72
C SER A 287 -14.00 -11.15 0.15
N THR A 288 -13.34 -9.99 0.05
CA THR A 288 -11.95 -9.89 -0.43
C THR A 288 -10.98 -10.58 0.51
N ALA A 289 -11.14 -10.38 1.82
CA ALA A 289 -10.28 -10.98 2.83
C ALA A 289 -10.29 -12.52 2.72
N PHE A 290 -11.48 -13.10 2.61
CA PHE A 290 -11.65 -14.54 2.45
C PHE A 290 -11.17 -15.05 1.10
N PHE A 291 -11.62 -14.43 -0.01
CA PHE A 291 -11.27 -14.85 -1.36
C PHE A 291 -9.76 -14.80 -1.62
N ALA A 292 -9.09 -13.73 -1.23
CA ALA A 292 -7.65 -13.63 -1.39
C ALA A 292 -6.89 -14.67 -0.54
N ALA A 293 -7.40 -15.00 0.66
CA ALA A 293 -6.81 -16.04 1.50
C ALA A 293 -6.93 -17.43 0.85
N THR A 294 -8.07 -17.77 0.22
CA THR A 294 -8.23 -19.06 -0.50
C THR A 294 -7.23 -19.21 -1.64
N ILE A 295 -6.98 -18.14 -2.40
CA ILE A 295 -5.97 -18.16 -3.46
C ILE A 295 -4.56 -18.29 -2.87
N GLY A 296 -4.28 -17.61 -1.76
CA GLY A 296 -2.99 -17.70 -1.05
C GLY A 296 -2.60 -19.12 -0.64
N LEU A 297 -3.58 -19.99 -0.32
CA LEU A 297 -3.36 -21.39 0.04
C LEU A 297 -2.69 -22.21 -1.09
N VAL A 298 -2.97 -21.88 -2.34
CA VAL A 298 -2.55 -22.68 -3.52
C VAL A 298 -1.45 -22.04 -4.34
N GLN A 299 -1.07 -20.78 -4.02
CA GLN A 299 0.03 -20.11 -4.73
C GLN A 299 1.37 -20.77 -4.43
N ASN A 300 2.25 -20.81 -5.44
CA ASN A 300 3.59 -21.40 -5.33
C ASN A 300 4.71 -20.38 -5.52
N ASP A 301 4.43 -19.19 -6.01
CA ASP A 301 5.38 -18.09 -6.10
C ASP A 301 5.46 -17.36 -4.76
N ILE A 302 6.69 -17.21 -4.20
CA ILE A 302 6.93 -16.60 -2.89
C ILE A 302 6.36 -15.17 -2.80
N LYS A 303 6.55 -14.35 -3.85
CA LYS A 303 6.02 -12.98 -3.90
C LYS A 303 4.49 -12.96 -4.02
N ARG A 304 3.92 -13.85 -4.83
CA ARG A 304 2.47 -13.93 -5.01
C ARG A 304 1.74 -14.39 -3.75
N VAL A 305 2.29 -15.32 -2.97
CA VAL A 305 1.73 -15.70 -1.65
C VAL A 305 1.63 -14.46 -0.76
N ILE A 306 2.73 -13.69 -0.65
CA ILE A 306 2.75 -12.46 0.16
C ILE A 306 1.81 -11.39 -0.41
N ALA A 307 1.67 -11.27 -1.73
CA ALA A 307 0.76 -10.33 -2.38
C ALA A 307 -0.72 -10.64 -2.10
N TYR A 308 -1.14 -11.89 -2.23
CA TYR A 308 -2.52 -12.29 -1.88
C TYR A 308 -2.80 -12.13 -0.39
N SER A 309 -1.81 -12.35 0.46
CA SER A 309 -1.97 -12.05 1.88
C SER A 309 -2.11 -10.54 2.14
N THR A 310 -1.51 -9.66 1.32
CA THR A 310 -1.76 -8.21 1.38
C THR A 310 -3.20 -7.88 0.99
N CYS A 311 -3.69 -8.41 -0.13
CA CYS A 311 -5.07 -8.25 -0.57
C CYS A 311 -6.07 -8.65 0.54
N SER A 312 -5.81 -9.80 1.20
CA SER A 312 -6.61 -10.27 2.33
C SER A 312 -6.58 -9.28 3.50
N GLN A 313 -5.41 -8.80 3.92
CA GLN A 313 -5.29 -7.87 5.06
C GLN A 313 -5.93 -6.50 4.78
N LEU A 314 -5.88 -6.01 3.54
CA LEU A 314 -6.62 -4.81 3.14
C LEU A 314 -8.14 -5.01 3.28
N GLY A 315 -8.65 -6.20 2.98
CA GLY A 315 -10.03 -6.58 3.24
C GLY A 315 -10.41 -6.45 4.72
N TYR A 316 -9.54 -6.90 5.66
CA TYR A 316 -9.72 -6.67 7.09
C TYR A 316 -9.82 -5.18 7.44
N MET A 317 -8.96 -4.34 6.87
CA MET A 317 -8.99 -2.89 7.13
C MET A 317 -10.28 -2.25 6.63
N PHE A 318 -10.78 -2.67 5.47
CA PHE A 318 -12.06 -2.17 4.96
C PHE A 318 -13.25 -2.62 5.80
N VAL A 319 -13.22 -3.84 6.34
CA VAL A 319 -14.26 -4.26 7.31
C VAL A 319 -14.25 -3.33 8.52
N ALA A 320 -13.10 -3.06 9.11
CA ALA A 320 -13.00 -2.13 10.23
C ALA A 320 -13.51 -0.73 9.87
N ALA A 321 -13.10 -0.20 8.72
CA ALA A 321 -13.55 1.12 8.24
C ALA A 321 -15.06 1.16 7.97
N GLY A 322 -15.62 0.12 7.31
CA GLY A 322 -17.05 0.00 7.04
C GLY A 322 -17.93 -0.22 8.27
N LEU A 323 -17.33 -0.68 9.38
CA LEU A 323 -18.00 -0.77 10.70
C LEU A 323 -17.82 0.51 11.54
N GLY A 324 -17.25 1.59 10.98
CA GLY A 324 -17.02 2.85 11.67
C GLY A 324 -15.78 2.86 12.60
N ALA A 325 -15.02 1.76 12.66
CA ALA A 325 -13.82 1.65 13.50
C ALA A 325 -12.55 2.14 12.76
N TYR A 326 -12.57 3.39 12.31
CA TYR A 326 -11.50 4.00 11.51
C TYR A 326 -10.13 3.97 12.19
N GLY A 327 -10.09 4.19 13.51
CA GLY A 327 -8.87 4.11 14.30
C GLY A 327 -8.26 2.70 14.30
N VAL A 328 -9.10 1.66 14.36
CA VAL A 328 -8.68 0.25 14.29
C VAL A 328 -8.15 -0.09 12.89
N ALA A 329 -8.81 0.40 11.84
CA ALA A 329 -8.33 0.26 10.45
C ALA A 329 -6.93 0.89 10.27
N MET A 330 -6.73 2.11 10.78
CA MET A 330 -5.43 2.81 10.72
C MET A 330 -4.37 2.12 11.59
N PHE A 331 -4.73 1.59 12.74
CA PHE A 331 -3.80 0.83 13.58
C PHE A 331 -3.32 -0.44 12.87
N HIS A 332 -4.23 -1.18 12.24
CA HIS A 332 -3.83 -2.36 11.47
C HIS A 332 -3.03 -1.98 10.23
N LEU A 333 -3.35 -0.88 9.55
CA LEU A 333 -2.57 -0.35 8.44
C LEU A 333 -1.12 -0.04 8.88
N PHE A 334 -0.94 0.61 10.02
CA PHE A 334 0.38 0.92 10.58
C PHE A 334 1.20 -0.35 10.81
N THR A 335 0.66 -1.32 11.55
CA THR A 335 1.37 -2.57 11.85
C THR A 335 1.64 -3.39 10.59
N HIS A 336 0.64 -3.45 9.68
CA HIS A 336 0.72 -4.13 8.39
C HIS A 336 1.88 -3.62 7.54
N ALA A 337 2.09 -2.32 7.48
CA ALA A 337 3.15 -1.72 6.68
C ALA A 337 4.53 -2.28 7.04
N PHE A 338 4.83 -2.42 8.32
CA PHE A 338 6.14 -2.88 8.78
C PHE A 338 6.32 -4.39 8.56
N PHE A 339 5.38 -5.23 8.97
CA PHE A 339 5.59 -6.67 8.78
C PHE A 339 5.50 -7.09 7.30
N LYS A 340 4.77 -6.36 6.45
CA LYS A 340 4.76 -6.62 5.01
C LYS A 340 6.03 -6.17 4.32
N ALA A 341 6.55 -5.01 4.68
CA ALA A 341 7.86 -4.59 4.19
C ALA A 341 8.92 -5.65 4.54
N LEU A 342 8.94 -6.12 5.79
CA LEU A 342 9.84 -7.16 6.25
C LEU A 342 9.72 -8.45 5.43
N LEU A 343 8.49 -8.95 5.21
CA LEU A 343 8.25 -10.17 4.43
C LEU A 343 8.66 -10.03 2.96
N PHE A 344 8.38 -8.89 2.31
CA PHE A 344 8.79 -8.69 0.92
C PHE A 344 10.30 -8.51 0.78
N LEU A 345 10.95 -7.73 1.65
CA LEU A 345 12.41 -7.56 1.60
C LEU A 345 13.11 -8.88 1.93
N GLY A 346 12.60 -9.65 2.90
CA GLY A 346 13.10 -11.00 3.19
C GLY A 346 12.91 -11.96 2.01
N ALA A 347 11.75 -11.92 1.32
CA ALA A 347 11.55 -12.69 0.09
C ALA A 347 12.54 -12.28 -1.01
N GLY A 348 12.88 -10.98 -1.11
CA GLY A 348 13.90 -10.49 -2.02
C GLY A 348 15.30 -11.09 -1.74
N SER A 349 15.69 -11.15 -0.46
CA SER A 349 16.93 -11.82 -0.05
C SER A 349 16.91 -13.30 -0.39
N VAL A 350 15.79 -13.99 -0.16
CA VAL A 350 15.65 -15.41 -0.54
C VAL A 350 15.84 -15.60 -2.05
N ILE A 351 15.12 -14.83 -2.87
CA ILE A 351 15.16 -14.92 -4.34
C ILE A 351 16.58 -14.67 -4.85
N HIS A 352 17.27 -13.69 -4.29
CA HIS A 352 18.65 -13.38 -4.65
C HIS A 352 19.62 -14.52 -4.31
N ALA A 353 19.45 -15.15 -3.14
CA ALA A 353 20.25 -16.29 -2.70
C ALA A 353 20.07 -17.55 -3.58
N VAL A 354 18.94 -17.68 -4.27
CA VAL A 354 18.59 -18.87 -5.06
C VAL A 354 18.53 -18.59 -6.57
N HIS A 355 19.37 -17.68 -7.09
CA HIS A 355 19.47 -17.36 -8.51
C HIS A 355 18.13 -17.00 -9.17
N GLU A 356 17.37 -16.08 -8.57
CA GLU A 356 16.09 -15.56 -9.08
C GLU A 356 14.95 -16.61 -9.16
N GLU A 357 15.10 -17.80 -8.55
CA GLU A 357 13.98 -18.74 -8.45
C GLU A 357 12.91 -18.19 -7.51
N GLN A 358 11.64 -18.28 -7.91
CA GLN A 358 10.50 -17.78 -7.14
C GLN A 358 9.52 -18.90 -6.72
N ASP A 359 9.62 -20.09 -7.32
CA ASP A 359 8.74 -21.21 -6.98
C ASP A 359 9.22 -21.89 -5.68
N ILE A 360 8.42 -21.72 -4.60
CA ILE A 360 8.72 -22.30 -3.28
C ILE A 360 8.84 -23.84 -3.29
N ARG A 361 8.27 -24.51 -4.28
CA ARG A 361 8.36 -25.97 -4.44
C ARG A 361 9.76 -26.43 -4.89
N ARG A 362 10.52 -25.55 -5.54
CA ARG A 362 11.88 -25.80 -6.01
C ARG A 362 12.94 -25.38 -5.02
N MET A 363 12.58 -24.66 -3.94
CA MET A 363 13.46 -24.28 -2.85
C MET A 363 13.54 -25.40 -1.81
N GLY A 364 14.08 -25.13 -0.65
CA GLY A 364 14.13 -26.00 0.54
C GLY A 364 15.52 -26.05 1.17
N GLY A 365 15.56 -26.19 2.50
CA GLY A 365 16.78 -26.37 3.26
C GLY A 365 17.76 -25.21 3.25
N ILE A 366 17.31 -24.00 2.90
CA ILE A 366 18.20 -22.82 2.76
C ILE A 366 18.46 -22.10 4.09
N SER A 367 17.90 -22.57 5.19
CA SER A 367 18.06 -21.98 6.53
C SER A 367 19.52 -21.76 6.95
N ASN A 368 20.39 -22.69 6.63
CA ASN A 368 21.81 -22.64 7.03
C ASN A 368 22.62 -21.63 6.19
N PHE A 369 22.13 -21.25 5.02
CA PHE A 369 22.82 -20.32 4.12
C PHE A 369 22.44 -18.87 4.37
N ILE A 370 21.18 -18.62 4.80
CA ILE A 370 20.65 -17.28 5.08
C ILE A 370 19.91 -17.25 6.42
N PRO A 371 20.58 -17.49 7.55
CA PRO A 371 19.93 -17.61 8.87
C PRO A 371 19.26 -16.31 9.33
N ILE A 372 19.86 -15.15 9.06
CA ILE A 372 19.27 -13.84 9.42
C ILE A 372 17.97 -13.62 8.67
N THR A 373 17.96 -13.87 7.35
CA THR A 373 16.74 -13.77 6.52
C THR A 373 15.65 -14.71 7.03
N GLN A 374 15.99 -15.93 7.42
CA GLN A 374 15.04 -16.86 8.01
C GLN A 374 14.38 -16.29 9.28
N VAL A 375 15.18 -15.76 10.21
CA VAL A 375 14.67 -15.15 11.45
C VAL A 375 13.75 -13.97 11.15
N MET A 376 14.13 -13.09 10.23
CA MET A 376 13.32 -11.95 9.81
C MET A 376 11.99 -12.40 9.19
N MET A 377 12.02 -13.40 8.34
CA MET A 377 10.80 -13.99 7.74
C MET A 377 9.90 -14.65 8.79
N ILE A 378 10.46 -15.31 9.81
CA ILE A 378 9.69 -15.84 10.94
C ILE A 378 9.01 -14.70 11.70
N ILE A 379 9.72 -13.63 12.06
CA ILE A 379 9.17 -12.47 12.77
C ILE A 379 8.00 -11.86 11.98
N GLY A 380 8.18 -11.65 10.69
CA GLY A 380 7.13 -11.14 9.81
C GLY A 380 5.92 -12.09 9.72
N THR A 381 6.18 -13.40 9.66
CA THR A 381 5.15 -14.44 9.58
C THR A 381 4.31 -14.52 10.85
N ILE A 382 4.92 -14.55 12.03
CA ILE A 382 4.19 -14.60 13.31
C ILE A 382 3.38 -13.33 13.54
N SER A 383 3.89 -12.16 13.10
CA SER A 383 3.13 -10.89 13.14
C SER A 383 1.95 -10.92 12.18
N LEU A 384 2.13 -11.40 10.96
CA LEU A 384 1.05 -11.51 9.96
C LEU A 384 -0.09 -12.45 10.43
N MET A 385 0.26 -13.56 11.06
CA MET A 385 -0.74 -14.51 11.59
C MET A 385 -1.56 -13.94 12.76
N GLY A 386 -1.00 -12.98 13.49
CA GLY A 386 -1.57 -12.49 14.74
C GLY A 386 -1.24 -13.41 15.92
N PHE A 387 0.00 -13.88 16.02
CA PHE A 387 0.46 -14.64 17.18
C PHE A 387 0.47 -13.76 18.44
N PRO A 388 0.04 -14.25 19.61
CA PRO A 388 0.01 -13.46 20.85
C PRO A 388 1.31 -12.68 21.10
N PHE A 389 1.18 -11.47 21.62
CA PHE A 389 2.26 -10.50 21.90
C PHE A 389 2.96 -9.89 20.68
N THR A 390 2.52 -10.18 19.44
CA THR A 390 3.01 -9.47 18.25
C THR A 390 2.10 -8.30 17.90
N SER A 391 2.62 -7.36 17.08
CA SER A 391 1.86 -6.18 16.64
C SER A 391 0.59 -6.56 15.86
N GLY A 392 0.68 -7.61 15.03
CA GLY A 392 -0.46 -8.10 14.25
C GLY A 392 -1.55 -8.75 15.11
N TYR A 393 -1.21 -9.32 16.27
CA TYR A 393 -2.20 -9.82 17.22
C TYR A 393 -3.14 -8.71 17.66
N TYR A 394 -2.60 -7.65 18.25
CA TYR A 394 -3.42 -6.56 18.80
C TYR A 394 -4.25 -5.88 17.72
N SER A 395 -3.68 -5.63 16.55
CA SER A 395 -4.38 -4.90 15.49
C SER A 395 -5.42 -5.74 14.74
N LYS A 396 -5.14 -7.03 14.49
CA LYS A 396 -6.09 -7.92 13.80
C LYS A 396 -7.22 -8.36 14.72
N ASP A 397 -6.89 -8.66 15.97
CA ASP A 397 -7.87 -9.06 17.00
C ASP A 397 -8.89 -7.94 17.22
N ALA A 398 -8.43 -6.69 17.33
CA ALA A 398 -9.29 -5.53 17.43
C ALA A 398 -10.29 -5.41 16.25
N ILE A 399 -9.89 -5.77 15.02
CA ILE A 399 -10.81 -5.78 13.87
C ILE A 399 -11.88 -6.86 14.03
N ILE A 400 -11.47 -8.07 14.41
CA ILE A 400 -12.39 -9.22 14.58
C ILE A 400 -13.35 -8.96 15.74
N GLU A 401 -12.85 -8.41 16.84
CA GLU A 401 -13.67 -8.01 17.99
C GLU A 401 -14.67 -6.92 17.61
N THR A 402 -14.25 -5.91 16.83
CA THR A 402 -15.16 -4.89 16.29
C THR A 402 -16.28 -5.51 15.47
N ALA A 403 -15.96 -6.49 14.60
CA ALA A 403 -16.98 -7.18 13.81
C ALA A 403 -17.94 -8.01 14.69
N TYR A 404 -17.43 -8.65 15.76
CA TYR A 404 -18.23 -9.42 16.70
C TYR A 404 -19.18 -8.55 17.53
N LEU A 405 -18.73 -7.37 17.97
CA LEU A 405 -19.50 -6.46 18.82
C LEU A 405 -20.41 -5.50 18.05
N SER A 406 -20.27 -5.40 16.74
CA SER A 406 -21.03 -4.46 15.91
C SER A 406 -22.47 -4.95 15.71
N ASN A 407 -23.41 -4.00 15.68
CA ASN A 407 -24.81 -4.24 15.31
C ASN A 407 -25.11 -3.95 13.83
N SER A 408 -24.10 -3.80 12.97
CA SER A 408 -24.30 -3.61 11.53
C SER A 408 -24.93 -4.85 10.89
N ASN A 409 -25.72 -4.64 9.81
CA ASN A 409 -26.42 -5.72 9.10
C ASN A 409 -25.51 -6.86 8.62
N PHE A 410 -24.24 -6.55 8.32
CA PHE A 410 -23.28 -7.52 7.79
C PHE A 410 -22.13 -7.83 8.75
N ALA A 411 -22.27 -7.49 10.04
CA ALA A 411 -21.26 -7.72 11.07
C ALA A 411 -20.97 -9.23 11.26
N ASP A 412 -22.00 -10.06 11.39
CA ASP A 412 -21.87 -11.51 11.53
C ASP A 412 -21.23 -12.15 10.31
N TYR A 413 -21.62 -11.70 9.10
CA TYR A 413 -20.99 -12.14 7.85
C TYR A 413 -19.50 -11.84 7.84
N ALA A 414 -19.11 -10.63 8.20
CA ALA A 414 -17.73 -10.22 8.28
C ALA A 414 -16.98 -11.01 9.34
N TYR A 415 -17.51 -11.15 10.54
CA TYR A 415 -16.90 -11.89 11.64
C TYR A 415 -16.55 -13.34 11.24
N ILE A 416 -17.51 -14.05 10.63
CA ILE A 416 -17.30 -15.43 10.17
C ILE A 416 -16.17 -15.52 9.14
N LEU A 417 -16.21 -14.68 8.10
CA LEU A 417 -15.22 -14.71 7.03
C LEU A 417 -13.82 -14.30 7.51
N LEU A 418 -13.73 -13.30 8.39
CA LEU A 418 -12.46 -12.87 8.96
C LEU A 418 -11.87 -13.95 9.87
N THR A 419 -12.68 -14.61 10.69
CA THR A 419 -12.23 -15.68 11.59
C THR A 419 -11.68 -16.88 10.80
N ILE A 420 -12.38 -17.31 9.74
CA ILE A 420 -11.88 -18.35 8.83
C ILE A 420 -10.59 -17.88 8.14
N GLY A 421 -10.53 -16.59 7.74
CA GLY A 421 -9.37 -15.97 7.13
C GLY A 421 -8.11 -16.00 8.01
N VAL A 422 -8.23 -15.95 9.34
CA VAL A 422 -7.09 -16.12 10.27
C VAL A 422 -6.46 -17.50 10.14
N VAL A 423 -7.29 -18.55 10.13
CA VAL A 423 -6.83 -19.94 9.97
C VAL A 423 -6.10 -20.12 8.65
N MET A 424 -6.69 -19.61 7.55
CA MET A 424 -6.08 -19.67 6.23
C MET A 424 -4.75 -18.90 6.18
N THR A 425 -4.70 -17.72 6.80
CA THR A 425 -3.49 -16.88 6.88
C THR A 425 -2.36 -17.64 7.56
N SER A 426 -2.65 -18.30 8.67
CA SER A 426 -1.67 -19.11 9.39
C SER A 426 -1.16 -20.27 8.54
N PHE A 427 -2.07 -20.97 7.85
CA PHE A 427 -1.70 -22.12 7.03
C PHE A 427 -0.78 -21.75 5.87
N TYR A 428 -1.15 -20.77 5.01
CA TYR A 428 -0.31 -20.44 3.84
C TYR A 428 1.01 -19.79 4.25
N SER A 429 1.04 -19.06 5.38
CA SER A 429 2.27 -18.44 5.86
C SER A 429 3.28 -19.48 6.34
N TRP A 430 2.86 -20.46 7.14
CA TRP A 430 3.74 -21.56 7.54
C TRP A 430 4.07 -22.50 6.39
N ARG A 431 3.15 -22.73 5.45
CA ARG A 431 3.44 -23.47 4.22
C ARG A 431 4.61 -22.83 3.46
N LEU A 432 4.62 -21.51 3.30
CA LEU A 432 5.72 -20.78 2.69
C LEU A 432 7.02 -20.99 3.47
N MET A 433 7.00 -20.79 4.78
CA MET A 433 8.19 -20.92 5.64
C MET A 433 8.79 -22.32 5.58
N PHE A 434 7.98 -23.36 5.70
CA PHE A 434 8.47 -24.74 5.68
C PHE A 434 8.99 -25.17 4.31
N LEU A 435 8.33 -24.75 3.22
CA LEU A 435 8.77 -25.09 1.87
C LEU A 435 10.05 -24.37 1.47
N VAL A 436 10.28 -23.15 1.93
CA VAL A 436 11.47 -22.36 1.61
C VAL A 436 12.65 -22.76 2.49
N PHE A 437 12.50 -22.74 3.79
CA PHE A 437 13.63 -22.82 4.71
C PHE A 437 13.92 -24.23 5.22
N ASN A 438 12.92 -25.09 5.31
CA ASN A 438 13.07 -26.41 5.94
C ASN A 438 13.13 -27.55 4.92
N GLY A 439 13.51 -28.74 5.43
CA GLY A 439 13.59 -29.98 4.64
C GLY A 439 14.89 -30.12 3.87
N LYS A 440 14.84 -31.02 2.84
CA LYS A 440 15.99 -31.24 1.95
C LYS A 440 16.00 -30.17 0.86
N THR A 441 17.17 -29.73 0.47
CA THR A 441 17.36 -28.84 -0.68
C THR A 441 16.85 -29.55 -1.94
N ARG A 442 15.99 -28.85 -2.68
CA ARG A 442 15.42 -29.32 -3.95
C ARG A 442 16.02 -28.62 -5.16
N MET A 443 16.99 -27.76 -4.93
CA MET A 443 17.78 -27.06 -5.94
C MET A 443 19.02 -27.86 -6.32
N ALA A 444 19.53 -27.64 -7.55
CA ALA A 444 20.86 -28.14 -7.92
C ALA A 444 21.94 -27.49 -7.06
N GLU A 445 23.01 -28.20 -6.74
CA GLU A 445 24.07 -27.71 -5.86
C GLU A 445 24.72 -26.39 -6.35
N ASP A 446 24.75 -26.19 -7.66
CA ASP A 446 25.29 -24.96 -8.30
C ASP A 446 24.35 -23.76 -8.21
N CYS A 447 23.13 -23.91 -7.66
CA CYS A 447 22.13 -22.84 -7.57
C CYS A 447 22.13 -22.08 -6.25
N LEU A 448 23.08 -22.30 -5.36
CA LEU A 448 23.20 -21.56 -4.10
C LEU A 448 24.33 -20.53 -4.20
N LEU A 449 23.99 -19.26 -4.13
CA LEU A 449 24.97 -18.19 -3.95
C LEU A 449 25.40 -18.16 -2.48
N TYR A 450 26.68 -18.43 -2.23
CA TYR A 450 27.27 -18.49 -0.87
C TYR A 450 27.27 -17.14 -0.11
N THR A 451 26.87 -16.04 -0.73
CA THR A 451 27.14 -14.68 -0.24
C THR A 451 25.92 -13.78 -0.19
N SER A 452 24.79 -14.25 0.29
CA SER A 452 23.59 -13.39 0.26
C SER A 452 23.16 -12.77 1.59
N ASP A 453 23.83 -13.05 2.68
CA ASP A 453 23.67 -12.25 3.90
C ASP A 453 24.53 -10.99 3.80
N ALA A 454 23.95 -9.82 3.92
CA ALA A 454 24.60 -8.51 3.83
C ALA A 454 25.77 -8.31 4.85
N ALA A 455 26.01 -9.28 5.72
CA ALA A 455 27.12 -9.31 6.68
C ALA A 455 28.41 -9.92 6.11
N ASP A 456 28.37 -10.69 4.98
CA ASP A 456 29.53 -11.43 4.48
C ASP A 456 30.26 -10.74 3.31
N GLU A 457 29.80 -9.61 2.80
CA GLU A 457 30.50 -8.87 1.73
C GLU A 457 31.84 -8.24 2.17
N SER A 458 32.24 -8.35 3.44
CA SER A 458 33.49 -7.79 3.94
C SER A 458 34.70 -8.74 3.85
N SER A 459 34.54 -9.99 3.41
CA SER A 459 35.58 -11.00 3.43
C SER A 459 36.12 -11.48 2.05
N SER A 460 35.69 -10.85 0.95
CA SER A 460 36.24 -11.17 -0.38
C SER A 460 36.76 -9.90 -1.08
N VAL A 461 37.96 -9.48 -0.71
CA VAL A 461 38.90 -8.70 -1.53
C VAL A 461 40.16 -9.51 -1.72
#